data_ac2734567dbe41749c8b449848f290cf
#
_entry.id   ac2734567dbe41749c8b449848f290cf
#
_cell.length_a   1.000
_cell.length_b   1.000
_cell.length_c   1.000
_cell.angle_alpha   90.00
_cell.angle_beta   90.00
_cell.angle_gamma   90.00
#
_symmetry.space_group_name_H-M   'P 1'
#
loop_
_entity.id
_entity.type
_entity.pdbx_description
1 polymer ?
#
loop_
_entity_poly.entity_id
_entity_poly.type
_entity_poly.pdbx_seq_one_letter_code
_entity_poly.pdbx_strand_id
1 'polypeptide(L)'
;MKIKYSEIVKDHFYNPRNVGEIENANGIGTVGSKTCGDVMTIYLRIEKKIIKDIKFKTYGCAAAIASGSIATEIAKGMKIQDAMKLTREEIARKLGGLPEFKMHCSNLAADAIKKAIKDYKNKIKK
;
A
#
# COMPACT_ATOMS: atom_id res chain seq x y z
N MET A 1 13.44 -3.95 -24.17
CA MET A 1 12.28 -3.04 -24.16
C MET A 1 12.31 -2.18 -22.90
N LYS A 2 12.30 -0.86 -23.09
CA LYS A 2 12.29 0.05 -21.95
C LYS A 2 10.88 0.17 -21.40
N ILE A 3 10.72 -0.03 -20.10
CA ILE A 3 9.46 0.18 -19.41
C ILE A 3 9.34 1.69 -19.16
N LYS A 4 8.27 2.29 -19.68
CA LYS A 4 7.99 3.70 -19.41
C LYS A 4 7.05 3.85 -18.23
N TYR A 5 7.50 4.53 -17.21
CA TYR A 5 6.68 4.89 -16.07
C TYR A 5 6.30 6.36 -16.13
N SER A 6 5.16 6.71 -15.56
CA SER A 6 4.74 8.11 -15.45
C SER A 6 5.71 8.89 -14.56
N GLU A 7 5.67 10.21 -14.65
CA GLU A 7 6.46 11.07 -13.77
C GLU A 7 6.06 10.89 -12.31
N ILE A 8 4.78 10.57 -12.05
CA ILE A 8 4.28 10.32 -10.69
C ILE A 8 4.91 9.04 -10.14
N VAL A 9 5.00 7.97 -10.95
CA VAL A 9 5.66 6.72 -10.53
C VAL A 9 7.12 6.99 -10.20
N LYS A 10 7.82 7.74 -11.05
CA LYS A 10 9.24 8.06 -10.83
C LYS A 10 9.42 8.85 -9.54
N ASP A 11 8.56 9.85 -9.29
CA ASP A 11 8.62 10.64 -8.07
C ASP A 11 8.45 9.77 -6.83
N HIS A 12 7.43 8.91 -6.82
CA HIS A 12 7.18 8.02 -5.68
C HIS A 12 8.25 6.96 -5.51
N PHE A 13 8.91 6.56 -6.59
CA PHE A 13 10.02 5.62 -6.50
C PHE A 13 11.28 6.26 -5.92
N TYR A 14 11.64 7.46 -6.39
CA TYR A 14 12.85 8.13 -5.91
C TYR A 14 12.66 8.81 -4.55
N ASN A 15 11.44 9.22 -4.24
CA ASN A 15 11.11 9.91 -2.99
C ASN A 15 9.90 9.23 -2.33
N PRO A 16 10.01 7.95 -1.94
CA PRO A 16 8.85 7.26 -1.38
C PRO A 16 8.43 7.85 -0.04
N ARG A 17 7.12 7.97 0.14
CA ARG A 17 6.51 8.50 1.35
C ARG A 17 6.09 7.36 2.25
N ASN A 18 6.15 7.61 3.57
CA ASN A 18 5.63 6.67 4.55
C ASN A 18 6.34 5.31 4.56
N VAL A 19 7.64 5.31 4.25
CA VAL A 19 8.45 4.09 4.32
C VAL A 19 8.88 3.85 5.77
N GLY A 20 8.77 2.62 6.22
CA GLY A 20 9.25 2.22 7.55
C GLY A 20 8.25 1.38 8.31
N GLU A 21 8.41 1.35 9.62
CA GLU A 21 7.56 0.60 10.54
C GLU A 21 6.93 1.57 11.53
N ILE A 22 5.81 1.14 12.11
CA ILE A 22 5.17 1.88 13.20
C ILE A 22 5.33 1.01 14.44
N GLU A 23 6.07 1.50 15.44
CA GLU A 23 6.40 0.74 16.64
C GLU A 23 5.15 0.28 17.40
N ASN A 24 4.14 1.14 17.49
CA ASN A 24 2.89 0.82 18.17
C ASN A 24 1.75 0.55 17.19
N ALA A 25 2.06 -0.06 16.07
CA ALA A 25 1.04 -0.42 15.08
C ALA A 25 0.00 -1.35 15.70
N ASN A 26 -1.27 -1.11 15.40
CA ASN A 26 -2.35 -1.99 15.84
C ASN A 26 -3.00 -2.75 14.68
N GLY A 27 -2.46 -2.62 13.49
CA GLY A 27 -2.84 -3.42 12.35
C GLY A 27 -1.64 -3.60 11.44
N ILE A 28 -1.30 -4.85 11.10
CA ILE A 28 -0.15 -5.17 10.24
C ILE A 28 -0.60 -6.22 9.24
N GLY A 29 -0.34 -5.98 7.97
CA GLY A 29 -0.68 -6.92 6.91
C GLY A 29 0.47 -7.09 5.94
N THR A 30 0.79 -8.35 5.61
CA THR A 30 1.83 -8.68 4.65
C THR A 30 1.22 -9.50 3.52
N VAL A 31 1.51 -9.06 2.29
CA VAL A 31 1.07 -9.76 1.09
C VAL A 31 2.27 -9.93 0.18
N GLY A 32 2.39 -11.08 -0.44
CA GLY A 32 3.48 -11.35 -1.36
C GLY A 32 2.97 -11.88 -2.68
N SER A 33 3.75 -11.64 -3.74
CA SER A 33 3.51 -12.21 -5.04
C SER A 33 4.65 -13.17 -5.37
N LYS A 34 4.31 -14.43 -5.59
CA LYS A 34 5.29 -15.43 -6.00
C LYS A 34 5.71 -15.24 -7.45
N THR A 35 4.84 -14.61 -8.24
CA THR A 35 5.07 -14.43 -9.68
C THR A 35 6.26 -13.52 -9.96
N CYS A 36 6.40 -12.44 -9.20
CA CYS A 36 7.49 -11.48 -9.42
C CYS A 36 8.41 -11.32 -8.21
N GLY A 37 8.14 -12.05 -7.12
CA GLY A 37 8.95 -11.97 -5.92
C GLY A 37 8.72 -10.72 -5.07
N ASP A 38 7.71 -9.92 -5.39
CA ASP A 38 7.39 -8.73 -4.62
C ASP A 38 6.65 -9.08 -3.35
N VAL A 39 6.98 -8.41 -2.26
CA VAL A 39 6.32 -8.57 -0.97
C VAL A 39 6.08 -7.19 -0.40
N MET A 40 4.91 -6.96 0.19
CA MET A 40 4.59 -5.68 0.80
C MET A 40 3.99 -5.88 2.18
N THR A 41 4.48 -5.12 3.16
CA THR A 41 3.95 -5.08 4.52
C THR A 41 3.44 -3.67 4.79
N ILE A 42 2.21 -3.59 5.29
CA ILE A 42 1.59 -2.31 5.69
C ILE A 42 1.44 -2.32 7.20
N TYR A 43 1.85 -1.22 7.83
CA TYR A 43 1.71 -0.96 9.27
C TYR A 43 0.70 0.15 9.46
N LEU A 44 -0.30 -0.07 10.31
CA LEU A 44 -1.34 0.91 10.58
C LEU A 44 -1.39 1.27 12.06
N ARG A 45 -1.63 2.54 12.33
CA ARG A 45 -2.10 2.98 13.64
C ARG A 45 -3.51 3.53 13.45
N ILE A 46 -4.48 2.82 13.99
CA ILE A 46 -5.90 3.14 13.82
C ILE A 46 -6.43 3.64 15.16
N GLU A 47 -7.10 4.80 15.16
CA GLU A 47 -7.74 5.38 16.33
C GLU A 47 -9.10 5.92 15.89
N LYS A 48 -10.15 5.60 16.68
CA LYS A 48 -11.51 6.02 16.38
C LYS A 48 -11.95 5.65 14.96
N LYS A 49 -11.54 4.47 14.51
CA LYS A 49 -11.84 3.92 13.18
C LYS A 49 -11.25 4.72 12.03
N ILE A 50 -10.24 5.56 12.32
CA ILE A 50 -9.53 6.35 11.31
C ILE A 50 -8.07 5.91 11.29
N ILE A 51 -7.49 5.82 10.10
CA ILE A 51 -6.07 5.52 9.93
C ILE A 51 -5.29 6.78 10.28
N LYS A 52 -4.74 6.84 11.48
CA LYS A 52 -4.00 8.01 11.96
C LYS A 52 -2.58 8.03 11.41
N ASP A 53 -1.98 6.86 11.25
CA ASP A 53 -0.66 6.76 10.65
C ASP A 53 -0.59 5.46 9.86
N ILE A 54 0.23 5.46 8.82
CA ILE A 54 0.41 4.32 7.95
C ILE A 54 1.83 4.35 7.40
N LYS A 55 2.49 3.20 7.42
CA LYS A 55 3.82 3.05 6.82
C LYS A 55 3.91 1.72 6.10
N PHE A 56 4.89 1.60 5.22
CA PHE A 56 5.06 0.36 4.49
C PHE A 56 6.53 0.00 4.31
N LYS A 57 6.76 -1.29 4.11
CA LYS A 57 8.05 -1.83 3.68
C LYS A 57 7.76 -2.80 2.54
N THR A 58 8.61 -2.81 1.56
CA THR A 58 8.43 -3.71 0.43
C THR A 58 9.77 -4.16 -0.14
N TYR A 59 9.76 -5.37 -0.69
CA TYR A 59 10.80 -5.86 -1.59
C TYR A 59 10.14 -5.94 -2.95
N GLY A 60 10.73 -5.30 -3.94
CA GLY A 60 10.13 -5.36 -5.26
C GLY A 60 10.68 -4.32 -6.20
N CYS A 61 10.01 -4.19 -7.33
CA CYS A 61 10.41 -3.28 -8.39
C CYS A 61 9.97 -1.84 -8.09
N ALA A 62 10.35 -0.92 -8.97
CA ALA A 62 9.98 0.48 -8.85
C ALA A 62 8.45 0.66 -8.73
N ALA A 63 7.68 -0.14 -9.47
CA ALA A 63 6.22 -0.06 -9.42
C ALA A 63 5.68 -0.47 -8.04
N ALA A 64 6.30 -1.46 -7.39
CA ALA A 64 5.88 -1.88 -6.05
C ALA A 64 6.14 -0.77 -5.02
N ILE A 65 7.31 -0.16 -5.07
CA ILE A 65 7.66 0.95 -4.18
C ILE A 65 6.72 2.13 -4.40
N ALA A 66 6.51 2.51 -5.66
CA ALA A 66 5.63 3.64 -5.99
C ALA A 66 4.18 3.35 -5.58
N SER A 67 3.71 2.12 -5.78
CA SER A 67 2.34 1.72 -5.39
C SER A 67 2.15 1.80 -3.88
N GLY A 68 3.12 1.32 -3.10
CA GLY A 68 3.08 1.43 -1.64
C GLY A 68 3.07 2.88 -1.19
N SER A 69 3.94 3.69 -1.78
CA SER A 69 4.03 5.11 -1.46
C SER A 69 2.70 5.84 -1.70
N ILE A 70 2.14 5.72 -2.89
CA ILE A 70 0.88 6.43 -3.22
C ILE A 70 -0.30 5.85 -2.43
N ALA A 71 -0.35 4.54 -2.25
CA ALA A 71 -1.43 3.90 -1.50
C ALA A 71 -1.45 4.39 -0.04
N THR A 72 -0.28 4.51 0.59
CA THR A 72 -0.21 5.01 1.96
C THR A 72 -0.62 6.48 2.05
N GLU A 73 -0.28 7.29 1.06
CA GLU A 73 -0.74 8.69 1.03
C GLU A 73 -2.26 8.78 0.91
N ILE A 74 -2.85 7.95 0.04
CA ILE A 74 -4.30 7.93 -0.14
C ILE A 74 -5.00 7.48 1.14
N ALA A 75 -4.51 6.42 1.77
CA ALA A 75 -5.16 5.80 2.93
C ALA A 75 -4.99 6.58 4.23
N LYS A 76 -3.94 7.39 4.35
CA LYS A 76 -3.69 8.15 5.57
C LYS A 76 -4.84 9.13 5.82
N GLY A 77 -5.45 9.07 6.99
CA GLY A 77 -6.58 9.91 7.35
C GLY A 77 -7.93 9.37 6.93
N MET A 78 -7.97 8.26 6.20
CA MET A 78 -9.25 7.63 5.80
C MET A 78 -9.87 6.86 6.95
N LYS A 79 -11.20 6.77 6.91
CA LYS A 79 -11.91 5.81 7.76
C LYS A 79 -11.57 4.40 7.27
N ILE A 80 -11.47 3.45 8.19
CA ILE A 80 -11.10 2.08 7.81
C ILE A 80 -12.12 1.46 6.84
N GLN A 81 -13.40 1.80 6.98
CA GLN A 81 -14.41 1.29 6.06
C GLN A 81 -14.21 1.78 4.63
N ASP A 82 -13.71 3.01 4.46
CA ASP A 82 -13.40 3.56 3.14
C ASP A 82 -12.13 2.95 2.57
N ALA A 83 -11.13 2.76 3.41
CA ALA A 83 -9.87 2.14 2.99
C ALA A 83 -10.07 0.70 2.54
N MET A 84 -11.06 -0.01 3.11
CA MET A 84 -11.40 -1.38 2.69
C MET A 84 -11.95 -1.44 1.27
N LYS A 85 -12.43 -0.31 0.74
CA LYS A 85 -12.97 -0.22 -0.62
C LYS A 85 -11.95 0.23 -1.65
N LEU A 86 -10.72 0.54 -1.20
CA LEU A 86 -9.67 1.00 -2.10
C LEU A 86 -9.29 -0.11 -3.08
N THR A 87 -9.25 0.22 -4.37
CA THR A 87 -8.97 -0.75 -5.43
C THR A 87 -7.60 -0.50 -6.05
N ARG A 88 -7.06 -1.57 -6.65
CA ARG A 88 -5.80 -1.47 -7.40
C ARG A 88 -5.89 -0.46 -8.54
N GLU A 89 -7.07 -0.36 -9.16
CA GLU A 89 -7.32 0.57 -10.27
C GLU A 89 -7.20 2.02 -9.81
N GLU A 90 -7.69 2.33 -8.61
CA GLU A 90 -7.57 3.66 -8.04
C GLU A 90 -6.11 4.02 -7.76
N ILE A 91 -5.35 3.07 -7.20
CA ILE A 91 -3.92 3.27 -6.93
C ILE A 91 -3.16 3.50 -8.23
N ALA A 92 -3.40 2.66 -9.24
CA ALA A 92 -2.74 2.79 -10.53
C ALA A 92 -3.09 4.11 -11.21
N ARG A 93 -4.35 4.52 -11.12
CA ARG A 93 -4.81 5.79 -11.71
C ARG A 93 -4.11 6.98 -11.05
N LYS A 94 -3.96 6.96 -9.73
CA LYS A 94 -3.26 8.03 -9.00
C LYS A 94 -1.79 8.11 -9.35
N LEU A 95 -1.22 7.01 -9.81
CA LEU A 95 0.15 6.97 -10.31
C LEU A 95 0.27 7.42 -11.78
N GLY A 96 -0.85 7.77 -12.41
CA GLY A 96 -0.84 8.13 -13.82
C GLY A 96 -0.84 6.92 -14.74
N GLY A 97 -1.20 5.75 -14.19
CA GLY A 97 -1.23 4.49 -14.91
C GLY A 97 0.02 3.66 -14.70
N LEU A 98 -0.11 2.35 -14.83
CA LEU A 98 0.99 1.40 -14.79
C LEU A 98 0.92 0.51 -16.01
N PRO A 99 2.08 0.01 -16.50
CA PRO A 99 2.05 -1.03 -17.53
C PRO A 99 1.19 -2.19 -17.06
N GLU A 100 0.44 -2.79 -17.98
CA GLU A 100 -0.50 -3.87 -17.63
C GLU A 100 0.15 -4.97 -16.81
N PHE A 101 1.35 -5.39 -17.18
CA PHE A 101 2.05 -6.47 -16.47
C PHE A 101 2.58 -6.03 -15.08
N LYS A 102 2.43 -4.77 -14.73
CA LYS A 102 2.79 -4.25 -13.40
C LYS A 102 1.58 -3.91 -12.53
N MET A 103 0.37 -4.14 -13.03
CA MET A 103 -0.84 -3.88 -12.25
C MET A 103 -0.92 -4.69 -10.96
N HIS A 104 -0.27 -5.86 -10.92
CA HIS A 104 -0.23 -6.65 -9.70
C HIS A 104 0.45 -5.93 -8.53
N CYS A 105 1.35 -4.98 -8.82
CA CYS A 105 2.01 -4.21 -7.77
C CYS A 105 1.02 -3.30 -7.03
N SER A 106 0.08 -2.67 -7.76
CA SER A 106 -0.96 -1.88 -7.11
C SER A 106 -1.94 -2.77 -6.36
N ASN A 107 -2.16 -4.00 -6.85
CA ASN A 107 -3.00 -4.97 -6.17
C ASN A 107 -2.38 -5.40 -4.82
N LEU A 108 -1.05 -5.56 -4.77
CA LEU A 108 -0.34 -5.86 -3.52
C LEU A 108 -0.61 -4.78 -2.47
N ALA A 109 -0.51 -3.51 -2.86
CA ALA A 109 -0.72 -2.40 -1.94
C ALA A 109 -2.16 -2.38 -1.41
N ALA A 110 -3.14 -2.54 -2.29
CA ALA A 110 -4.55 -2.57 -1.88
C ALA A 110 -4.83 -3.74 -0.94
N ASP A 111 -4.31 -4.92 -1.28
CA ASP A 111 -4.54 -6.13 -0.48
C ASP A 111 -3.83 -6.05 0.88
N ALA A 112 -2.63 -5.48 0.93
CA ALA A 112 -1.89 -5.34 2.17
C ALA A 112 -2.61 -4.40 3.14
N ILE A 113 -3.18 -3.29 2.63
CA ILE A 113 -3.97 -2.38 3.44
C ILE A 113 -5.19 -3.09 4.02
N LYS A 114 -5.91 -3.84 3.18
CA LYS A 114 -7.09 -4.59 3.64
C LYS A 114 -6.72 -5.63 4.68
N LYS A 115 -5.61 -6.33 4.47
CA LYS A 115 -5.14 -7.33 5.42
C LYS A 115 -4.75 -6.71 6.75
N ALA A 116 -4.11 -5.54 6.73
CA ALA A 116 -3.75 -4.82 7.94
C ALA A 116 -4.99 -4.38 8.71
N ILE A 117 -6.03 -3.93 8.03
CA ILE A 117 -7.30 -3.55 8.67
C ILE A 117 -7.97 -4.77 9.29
N LYS A 118 -7.97 -5.91 8.60
CA LYS A 118 -8.52 -7.15 9.15
C LYS A 118 -7.77 -7.60 10.39
N ASP A 119 -6.45 -7.45 10.41
CA ASP A 119 -5.63 -7.75 11.58
C ASP A 119 -6.05 -6.88 12.76
N TYR A 120 -6.24 -5.59 12.54
CA TYR A 120 -6.75 -4.67 13.57
C TYR A 120 -8.10 -5.13 14.11
N LYS A 121 -9.05 -5.44 13.20
CA LYS A 121 -10.38 -5.87 13.61
C LYS A 121 -10.34 -7.16 14.42
N ASN A 122 -9.47 -8.10 14.08
CA ASN A 122 -9.32 -9.33 14.82
C ASN A 122 -8.79 -9.08 16.24
N LYS A 123 -7.89 -8.12 16.40
CA LYS A 123 -7.33 -7.79 17.72
C LYS A 123 -8.35 -7.16 18.65
N ILE A 124 -9.25 -6.33 18.13
CA ILE A 124 -10.26 -5.67 18.98
C ILE A 124 -11.45 -6.55 19.31
N LYS A 125 -11.59 -7.72 18.66
CA LYS A 125 -12.67 -8.66 18.95
C LYS A 125 -12.39 -9.55 20.17
N LYS A 126 -11.20 -9.47 20.74
CA LYS A 126 -10.81 -10.24 21.91
C LYS A 126 -11.29 -9.60 23.20
#